data_dda5dada0ed6c9547b7c96b29a75c3ba
#
_entry.id   dda5dada0ed6c9547b7c96b29a75c3ba
#
_cell.length_a   1.000
_cell.length_b   1.000
_cell.length_c   1.000
_cell.angle_alpha   90.00
_cell.angle_beta   90.00
_cell.angle_gamma   90.00
#
_symmetry.space_group_name_H-M   'P 1'
#
loop_
_entity.id
_entity.type
_entity.pdbx_description
1 polymer ?
#
loop_
_entity_poly.entity_id
_entity_poly.type
_entity_poly.pdbx_seq_one_letter_code
_entity_poly.pdbx_strand_id
1 'polypeptide(L)'
;MKILYRLKNLKIKRSLRFFYQKLTRGWDDSETWNLEATLARHIVPRLKRFKELNNGYPQELTPEAWNEILDEMIFALEFRARDTEEQWDASTEEHTRVQKGLELFGKYWGHLWW
;
A
#
# COMPACT_ATOMS: atom_id res chain seq x y z
N MET A 1 -32.84 24.24 1.76
CA MET A 1 -33.33 23.08 1.01
C MET A 1 -32.63 22.86 -0.32
N LYS A 2 -32.45 23.88 -1.17
CA LYS A 2 -31.76 23.75 -2.47
C LYS A 2 -30.30 23.32 -2.37
N ILE A 3 -29.58 23.78 -1.34
CA ILE A 3 -28.18 23.43 -1.12
C ILE A 3 -28.02 21.96 -0.75
N LEU A 4 -28.89 21.44 0.15
CA LEU A 4 -28.86 20.03 0.56
C LEU A 4 -29.22 19.09 -0.60
N TYR A 5 -30.16 19.50 -1.43
CA TYR A 5 -30.55 18.75 -2.62
C TYR A 5 -29.38 18.67 -3.64
N ARG A 6 -28.71 19.80 -3.87
CA ARG A 6 -27.52 19.84 -4.75
C ARG A 6 -26.39 18.96 -4.23
N LEU A 7 -26.09 19.00 -2.92
CA LEU A 7 -25.06 18.18 -2.30
C LEU A 7 -25.39 16.69 -2.42
N LYS A 8 -26.64 16.31 -2.20
CA LYS A 8 -27.10 14.93 -2.36
C LYS A 8 -26.95 14.45 -3.81
N ASN A 9 -27.33 15.26 -4.77
CA ASN A 9 -27.18 14.94 -6.19
C ASN A 9 -25.71 14.83 -6.60
N LEU A 10 -24.83 15.69 -6.10
CA LEU A 10 -23.39 15.62 -6.35
C LEU A 10 -22.78 14.32 -5.81
N LYS A 11 -23.19 13.88 -4.60
CA LYS A 11 -22.76 12.60 -4.02
C LYS A 11 -23.22 11.41 -4.88
N ILE A 12 -24.46 11.42 -5.33
CA ILE A 12 -25.01 10.35 -6.19
C ILE A 12 -24.26 10.30 -7.52
N LYS A 13 -24.04 11.42 -8.17
CA LYS A 13 -23.29 11.50 -9.43
C LYS A 13 -21.87 11.00 -9.28
N ARG A 14 -21.18 11.37 -8.18
CA ARG A 14 -19.83 10.92 -7.89
C ARG A 14 -19.78 9.42 -7.64
N SER A 15 -20.73 8.88 -6.87
CA SER A 15 -20.81 7.44 -6.59
C SER A 15 -21.07 6.64 -7.86
N LEU A 16 -21.95 7.14 -8.75
CA LEU A 16 -22.21 6.49 -10.04
C LEU A 16 -20.98 6.51 -10.94
N ARG A 17 -20.23 7.62 -10.94
CA ARG A 17 -18.98 7.73 -11.70
C ARG A 17 -17.95 6.72 -11.22
N PHE A 18 -17.75 6.61 -9.90
CA PHE A 18 -16.82 5.64 -9.31
C PHE A 18 -17.23 4.21 -9.62
N PHE A 19 -18.51 3.90 -9.52
CA PHE A 19 -19.04 2.58 -9.86
C PHE A 19 -18.76 2.23 -11.32
N TYR A 20 -19.05 3.16 -12.24
CA TYR A 20 -18.77 2.98 -13.68
C TYR A 20 -17.28 2.75 -13.94
N GLN A 21 -16.42 3.55 -13.30
CA GLN A 21 -14.97 3.41 -13.44
C GLN A 21 -14.50 2.04 -12.96
N LYS A 22 -14.99 1.56 -11.81
CA LYS A 22 -14.66 0.22 -11.30
C LYS A 22 -15.06 -0.87 -12.26
N LEU A 23 -16.26 -0.78 -12.85
CA LEU A 23 -16.74 -1.78 -13.81
C LEU A 23 -15.93 -1.80 -15.10
N THR A 24 -15.50 -0.63 -15.58
CA THR A 24 -14.84 -0.51 -16.89
C THR A 24 -13.34 -0.69 -16.86
N ARG A 25 -12.67 -0.32 -15.76
CA ARG A 25 -11.20 -0.40 -15.66
C ARG A 25 -10.68 -1.05 -14.38
N GLY A 26 -11.56 -1.49 -13.47
CA GLY A 26 -11.18 -2.20 -12.25
C GLY A 26 -10.82 -1.34 -11.05
N TRP A 27 -10.77 -0.01 -11.20
CA TRP A 27 -10.47 0.92 -10.12
C TRP A 27 -11.15 2.27 -10.39
N ASP A 28 -11.35 3.08 -9.34
CA ASP A 28 -11.98 4.39 -9.46
C ASP A 28 -11.06 5.53 -8.97
N ASP A 29 -11.45 6.76 -9.29
CA ASP A 29 -10.64 7.94 -8.99
C ASP A 29 -10.43 8.17 -7.49
N SER A 30 -11.32 7.67 -6.62
CA SER A 30 -11.16 7.81 -5.17
C SER A 30 -9.91 7.11 -4.65
N GLU A 31 -9.43 6.09 -5.35
CA GLU A 31 -8.22 5.36 -4.99
C GLU A 31 -6.95 6.19 -5.19
N THR A 32 -7.05 7.32 -5.88
CA THR A 32 -5.92 8.26 -6.05
C THR A 32 -5.86 9.33 -4.97
N TRP A 33 -6.89 9.49 -4.13
CA TRP A 33 -6.95 10.53 -3.09
C TRP A 33 -5.85 10.37 -2.04
N ASN A 34 -5.65 9.11 -1.62
CA ASN A 34 -4.50 8.74 -0.81
C ASN A 34 -3.83 7.55 -1.49
N LEU A 35 -3.14 7.84 -2.58
CA LEU A 35 -2.54 6.82 -3.42
C LEU A 35 -1.52 5.98 -2.67
N GLU A 36 -0.77 6.59 -1.77
CA GLU A 36 0.21 5.90 -0.94
C GLU A 36 -0.44 4.76 -0.13
N ALA A 37 -1.52 5.06 0.56
CA ALA A 37 -2.24 4.05 1.35
C ALA A 37 -2.91 3.00 0.46
N THR A 38 -3.48 3.41 -0.66
CA THR A 38 -4.07 2.49 -1.65
C THR A 38 -3.04 1.49 -2.16
N LEU A 39 -1.86 1.96 -2.55
CA LEU A 39 -0.77 1.09 -3.02
C LEU A 39 -0.26 0.18 -1.90
N ALA A 40 -0.07 0.71 -0.70
CA ALA A 40 0.39 -0.08 0.44
C ALA A 40 -0.60 -1.22 0.76
N ARG A 41 -1.90 -0.93 0.80
CA ARG A 41 -2.95 -1.94 1.04
C ARG A 41 -2.98 -3.01 -0.06
N HIS A 42 -2.69 -2.62 -1.29
CA HIS A 42 -2.64 -3.56 -2.42
C HIS A 42 -1.41 -4.47 -2.33
N ILE A 43 -0.27 -3.92 -1.96
CA ILE A 43 1.01 -4.64 -1.97
C ILE A 43 1.13 -5.57 -0.76
N VAL A 44 0.72 -5.15 0.44
CA VAL A 44 0.94 -5.90 1.69
C VAL A 44 0.49 -7.36 1.63
N PRO A 45 -0.77 -7.69 1.28
CA PRO A 45 -1.17 -9.09 1.25
C PRO A 45 -0.42 -9.91 0.19
N ARG A 46 -0.06 -9.27 -0.92
CA ARG A 46 0.69 -9.90 -2.00
C ARG A 46 2.14 -10.13 -1.62
N LEU A 47 2.74 -9.21 -0.92
CA LEU A 47 4.12 -9.34 -0.45
C LEU A 47 4.24 -10.42 0.64
N LYS A 48 3.26 -10.52 1.53
CA LYS A 48 3.19 -11.61 2.51
C LYS A 48 3.09 -12.97 1.82
N ARG A 49 2.22 -13.08 0.81
CA ARG A 49 2.09 -14.32 0.05
C ARG A 49 3.35 -14.63 -0.76
N PHE A 50 3.96 -13.61 -1.34
CA PHE A 50 5.25 -13.75 -2.04
C PHE A 50 6.30 -14.37 -1.12
N LYS A 51 6.42 -13.88 0.12
CA LYS A 51 7.36 -14.41 1.10
C LYS A 51 7.11 -15.91 1.36
N GLU A 52 5.85 -16.32 1.48
CA GLU A 52 5.49 -17.74 1.68
C GLU A 52 5.84 -18.62 0.48
N LEU A 53 5.64 -18.12 -0.73
CA LEU A 53 5.80 -18.89 -1.97
C LEU A 53 7.23 -18.85 -2.52
N ASN A 54 7.99 -17.82 -2.15
CA ASN A 54 9.31 -17.58 -2.73
C ASN A 54 10.36 -18.55 -2.18
N ASN A 55 10.98 -19.31 -3.08
CA ASN A 55 12.09 -20.22 -2.75
C ASN A 55 13.47 -19.65 -3.16
N GLY A 56 13.49 -18.48 -3.80
CA GLY A 56 14.70 -17.81 -4.25
C GLY A 56 15.11 -16.65 -3.34
N TYR A 57 16.33 -16.19 -3.53
CA TYR A 57 16.86 -15.00 -2.86
C TYR A 57 17.95 -14.36 -3.73
N PRO A 58 18.22 -13.04 -3.56
CA PRO A 58 19.33 -12.41 -4.28
C PRO A 58 20.66 -13.11 -4.01
N GLN A 59 21.49 -13.24 -5.05
CA GLN A 59 22.71 -14.04 -5.02
C GLN A 59 23.70 -13.61 -3.92
N GLU A 60 23.75 -12.33 -3.60
CA GLU A 60 24.64 -11.78 -2.55
C GLU A 60 24.10 -11.95 -1.14
N LEU A 61 22.89 -12.48 -0.97
CA LEU A 61 22.23 -12.64 0.32
C LEU A 61 22.10 -14.11 0.71
N THR A 62 21.78 -14.35 1.98
CA THR A 62 21.34 -15.64 2.48
C THR A 62 19.80 -15.70 2.49
N PRO A 63 19.19 -16.90 2.52
CA PRO A 63 17.72 -17.00 2.67
C PRO A 63 17.20 -16.28 3.91
N GLU A 64 17.93 -16.36 5.02
CA GLU A 64 17.55 -15.71 6.30
C GLU A 64 17.60 -14.17 6.16
N ALA A 65 18.65 -13.65 5.56
CA ALA A 65 18.79 -12.20 5.32
C ALA A 65 17.68 -11.70 4.38
N TRP A 66 17.34 -12.45 3.35
CA TRP A 66 16.25 -12.11 2.44
C TRP A 66 14.90 -12.07 3.16
N ASN A 67 14.62 -13.05 4.01
CA ASN A 67 13.39 -13.07 4.79
C ASN A 67 13.28 -11.87 5.75
N GLU A 68 14.37 -11.48 6.38
CA GLU A 68 14.42 -10.28 7.22
C GLU A 68 14.13 -9.01 6.42
N ILE A 69 14.69 -8.89 5.23
CA ILE A 69 14.44 -7.76 4.33
C ILE A 69 12.97 -7.71 3.91
N LEU A 70 12.38 -8.85 3.55
CA LEU A 70 10.96 -8.92 3.22
C LEU A 70 10.08 -8.53 4.42
N ASP A 71 10.44 -8.94 5.63
CA ASP A 71 9.73 -8.55 6.84
C ASP A 71 9.79 -7.05 7.10
N GLU A 72 10.95 -6.40 6.84
CA GLU A 72 11.08 -4.96 6.97
C GLU A 72 10.28 -4.19 5.91
N MET A 73 10.22 -4.71 4.69
CA MET A 73 9.34 -4.15 3.65
C MET A 73 7.87 -4.24 4.06
N ILE A 74 7.45 -5.40 4.57
CA ILE A 74 6.08 -5.64 5.02
C ILE A 74 5.73 -4.69 6.17
N PHE A 75 6.62 -4.57 7.16
CA PHE A 75 6.42 -3.64 8.27
C PHE A 75 6.19 -2.20 7.78
N ALA A 76 7.05 -1.73 6.87
CA ALA A 76 6.96 -0.38 6.33
C ALA A 76 5.65 -0.14 5.56
N LEU A 77 5.26 -1.09 4.73
CA LEU A 77 4.04 -0.97 3.92
C LEU A 77 2.78 -1.15 4.77
N GLU A 78 2.79 -2.01 5.79
CA GLU A 78 1.69 -2.10 6.75
C GLU A 78 1.50 -0.78 7.50
N PHE A 79 2.59 -0.13 7.90
CA PHE A 79 2.53 1.19 8.52
C PHE A 79 1.90 2.22 7.58
N ARG A 80 2.33 2.26 6.32
CA ARG A 80 1.79 3.20 5.32
C ARG A 80 0.34 2.88 4.92
N ALA A 81 -0.12 1.67 5.17
CA ALA A 81 -1.51 1.27 4.96
C ALA A 81 -2.46 1.72 6.07
N ARG A 82 -1.92 2.17 7.20
CA ARG A 82 -2.71 2.66 8.35
C ARG A 82 -3.30 4.03 8.06
N ASP A 83 -4.30 4.42 8.87
CA ASP A 83 -4.86 5.76 8.84
C ASP A 83 -3.79 6.79 9.23
N THR A 84 -3.88 7.99 8.66
CA THR A 84 -2.91 9.07 8.85
C THR A 84 -2.72 9.43 10.33
N GLU A 85 -3.81 9.44 11.11
CA GLU A 85 -3.77 9.74 12.54
C GLU A 85 -2.91 8.74 13.33
N GLU A 86 -3.03 7.44 13.03
CA GLU A 86 -2.21 6.41 13.64
C GLU A 86 -0.73 6.58 13.29
N GLN A 87 -0.43 7.02 12.08
CA GLN A 87 0.94 7.28 11.64
C GLN A 87 1.54 8.49 12.37
N TRP A 88 0.76 9.52 12.66
CA TRP A 88 1.24 10.72 13.37
C TRP A 88 1.64 10.43 14.80
N ASP A 89 0.98 9.48 15.46
CA ASP A 89 1.26 9.11 16.84
C ASP A 89 2.47 8.18 16.99
N ALA A 90 3.04 7.73 15.87
CA ALA A 90 4.19 6.82 15.89
C ALA A 90 5.46 7.49 16.38
N SER A 91 6.33 6.72 17.02
CA SER A 91 7.62 7.19 17.49
C SER A 91 8.58 7.53 16.35
N THR A 92 9.60 8.34 16.65
CA THR A 92 10.67 8.63 15.68
C THR A 92 11.38 7.35 15.22
N GLU A 93 11.55 6.39 16.13
CA GLU A 93 12.17 5.10 15.82
C GLU A 93 11.34 4.30 14.82
N GLU A 94 10.01 4.30 14.98
CA GLU A 94 9.11 3.65 14.02
C GLU A 94 9.19 4.31 12.65
N HIS A 95 9.17 5.65 12.58
CA HIS A 95 9.32 6.38 11.32
C HIS A 95 10.64 6.07 10.62
N THR A 96 11.73 5.97 11.37
CA THR A 96 13.04 5.61 10.83
C THR A 96 13.02 4.19 10.26
N ARG A 97 12.41 3.25 10.96
CA ARG A 97 12.26 1.87 10.51
C ARG A 97 11.41 1.76 9.24
N VAL A 98 10.34 2.54 9.17
CA VAL A 98 9.49 2.61 7.97
C VAL A 98 10.27 3.12 6.77
N GLN A 99 11.03 4.19 6.96
CA GLN A 99 11.85 4.76 5.89
C GLN A 99 12.87 3.75 5.37
N LYS A 100 13.52 3.03 6.27
CA LYS A 100 14.46 1.96 5.90
C LYS A 100 13.78 0.84 5.11
N GLY A 101 12.60 0.42 5.55
CA GLY A 101 11.82 -0.62 4.85
C GLY A 101 11.40 -0.19 3.44
N LEU A 102 11.02 1.07 3.26
CA LEU A 102 10.70 1.61 1.94
C LEU A 102 11.94 1.69 1.04
N GLU A 103 13.10 2.04 1.58
CA GLU A 103 14.37 2.03 0.86
C GLU A 103 14.73 0.62 0.39
N LEU A 104 14.55 -0.38 1.25
CA LEU A 104 14.77 -1.79 0.91
C LEU A 104 13.82 -2.24 -0.20
N PHE A 105 12.56 -1.83 -0.14
CA PHE A 105 11.57 -2.13 -1.17
C PHE A 105 12.01 -1.59 -2.53
N GLY A 106 12.48 -0.36 -2.58
CA GLY A 106 13.01 0.23 -3.81
C GLY A 106 14.28 -0.46 -4.29
N LYS A 107 15.20 -0.76 -3.37
CA LYS A 107 16.48 -1.41 -3.68
C LYS A 107 16.30 -2.80 -4.29
N TYR A 108 15.39 -3.59 -3.73
CA TYR A 108 15.16 -4.98 -4.13
C TYR A 108 13.93 -5.17 -5.01
N TRP A 109 13.39 -4.11 -5.57
CA TRP A 109 12.22 -4.16 -6.45
C TRP A 109 12.38 -5.20 -7.56
N GLY A 110 13.52 -5.22 -8.23
CA GLY A 110 13.81 -6.14 -9.33
C GLY A 110 13.96 -7.61 -8.93
N HIS A 111 13.96 -7.92 -7.63
CA HIS A 111 14.05 -9.27 -7.09
C HIS A 111 12.72 -9.84 -6.61
N LEU A 112 11.62 -9.10 -6.80
CA LEU A 112 10.28 -9.52 -6.39
C LEU A 112 9.61 -10.38 -7.46
N TRP A 113 10.22 -11.55 -7.71
CA TRP A 113 9.68 -12.55 -8.64
C TRP A 113 10.16 -13.95 -8.22
N TRP A 114 9.43 -14.99 -8.66
CA TRP A 114 9.78 -16.38 -8.35
C TRP A 114 9.41 -17.34 -9.47
#